data_21658db900dc33acf432c8af8179d7e4
#
_entry.id   21658db900dc33acf432c8af8179d7e4
#
_cell.length_a   1.000
_cell.length_b   1.000
_cell.length_c   1.000
_cell.angle_alpha   90.00
_cell.angle_beta   90.00
_cell.angle_gamma   90.00
#
_symmetry.space_group_name_H-M   'P 1'
#
loop_
_entity.id
_entity.type
_entity.pdbx_description
1 polymer ?
#
loop_
_entity_poly.entity_id
_entity_poly.type
_entity_poly.pdbx_seq_one_letter_code
_entity_poly.pdbx_strand_id
1 'polypeptide(L)'
;MYIRLIRNKPQGNAITGRLVIDGRWFCNTLERKGVEIPALCYHVCVTQSPRFKRLLPIVQNVPQRSGIRIHRGSKPEHSSGCVLVPDRVTEDKLTQII
;
A
#
# COMPACT_ATOMS: atom_id res chain seq x y z
N MET A 1 8.23 12.73 -6.87
CA MET A 1 8.41 11.27 -6.70
C MET A 1 7.22 10.56 -7.33
N TYR A 2 7.51 9.53 -8.13
CA TYR A 2 6.49 8.75 -8.81
C TYR A 2 6.51 7.32 -8.30
N ILE A 3 5.39 6.87 -7.73
CA ILE A 3 5.27 5.53 -7.17
C ILE A 3 4.32 4.72 -8.05
N ARG A 4 4.75 3.53 -8.47
CA ARG A 4 3.94 2.61 -9.25
C ARG A 4 3.73 1.32 -8.47
N LEU A 5 2.47 0.91 -8.38
CA LEU A 5 2.10 -0.41 -7.89
C LEU A 5 1.80 -1.29 -9.09
N ILE A 6 2.60 -2.33 -9.28
CA ILE A 6 2.45 -3.28 -10.38
C ILE A 6 1.95 -4.59 -9.80
N ARG A 7 0.71 -4.92 -10.10
CA ARG A 7 0.05 -6.11 -9.58
C ARG A 7 0.30 -7.32 -10.44
N ASN A 8 0.50 -8.46 -9.79
CA ASN A 8 0.49 -9.76 -10.45
C ASN A 8 -0.94 -10.29 -10.53
N LYS A 9 -1.12 -11.40 -11.26
CA LYS A 9 -2.38 -12.10 -11.34
C LYS A 9 -2.76 -12.64 -9.94
N PRO A 10 -4.01 -12.47 -9.48
CA PRO A 10 -4.41 -12.98 -8.17
C PRO A 10 -4.24 -14.49 -8.05
N GLN A 11 -3.88 -14.94 -6.84
CA GLN A 11 -3.83 -16.35 -6.47
C GLN A 11 -4.65 -16.52 -5.19
N GLY A 12 -5.79 -17.19 -5.30
CA GLY A 12 -6.73 -17.27 -4.20
C GLY A 12 -7.21 -15.89 -3.79
N ASN A 13 -7.08 -15.55 -2.52
CA ASN A 13 -7.44 -14.24 -2.00
C ASN A 13 -6.28 -13.23 -1.98
N ALA A 14 -5.13 -13.60 -2.54
CA ALA A 14 -3.92 -12.79 -2.50
C ALA A 14 -3.64 -12.15 -3.86
N ILE A 15 -3.27 -10.87 -3.83
CA ILE A 15 -2.73 -10.16 -4.98
C ILE A 15 -1.33 -9.72 -4.60
N THR A 16 -0.32 -10.40 -5.12
CA THR A 16 1.06 -9.98 -4.95
C THR A 16 1.41 -8.92 -5.99
N GLY A 17 2.41 -8.13 -5.68
CA GLY A 17 2.85 -7.08 -6.60
C GLY A 17 4.20 -6.52 -6.23
N ARG A 18 4.54 -5.42 -6.90
CA ARG A 18 5.80 -4.70 -6.70
C ARG A 18 5.52 -3.22 -6.59
N LEU A 19 6.19 -2.59 -5.65
CA LEU A 19 6.23 -1.14 -5.54
C LEU A 19 7.51 -0.65 -6.18
N VAL A 20 7.37 0.21 -7.19
CA VAL A 20 8.49 0.78 -7.95
C VAL A 20 8.48 2.29 -7.74
N ILE A 21 9.59 2.85 -7.28
CA ILE A 21 9.71 4.27 -6.97
C ILE A 21 10.74 4.88 -7.91
N ASP A 22 10.30 5.85 -8.70
CA ASP A 22 11.14 6.56 -9.68
C ASP A 22 11.91 5.58 -10.58
N GLY A 23 11.22 4.53 -11.03
CA GLY A 23 11.77 3.53 -11.93
C GLY A 23 12.59 2.42 -11.27
N ARG A 24 12.69 2.40 -9.93
CA ARG A 24 13.47 1.39 -9.21
C ARG A 24 12.56 0.55 -8.31
N TRP A 25 12.78 -0.75 -8.33
CA TRP A 25 12.09 -1.65 -7.41
C TRP A 25 12.40 -1.23 -5.96
N PHE A 26 11.35 -1.11 -5.17
CA PHE A 26 11.46 -0.77 -3.75
C PHE A 26 11.18 -1.98 -2.86
N CYS A 27 10.03 -2.63 -3.06
CA CYS A 27 9.65 -3.81 -2.28
C CYS A 27 8.55 -4.60 -3.01
N ASN A 28 8.31 -5.80 -2.53
CA ASN A 28 7.12 -6.56 -2.90
C ASN A 28 5.92 -6.07 -2.11
N THR A 29 4.73 -6.30 -2.64
CA THR A 29 3.48 -5.87 -2.02
C THR A 29 2.49 -7.03 -1.94
N LEU A 30 1.51 -6.88 -1.07
CA LEU A 30 0.42 -7.82 -0.91
C LEU A 30 -0.87 -7.05 -0.72
N GLU A 31 -1.92 -7.49 -1.40
CA GLU A 31 -3.27 -6.96 -1.25
C GLU A 31 -4.26 -8.11 -1.14
N ARG A 32 -5.45 -7.81 -0.66
CA ARG A 32 -6.52 -8.79 -0.57
C ARG A 32 -7.43 -8.65 -1.78
N LYS A 33 -7.64 -9.75 -2.50
CA LYS A 33 -8.55 -9.79 -3.64
C LYS A 33 -9.98 -9.49 -3.20
N GLY A 34 -10.65 -8.64 -3.98
CA GLY A 34 -12.03 -8.26 -3.74
C GLY A 34 -12.18 -6.93 -3.00
N VAL A 35 -11.12 -6.47 -2.30
CA VAL A 35 -11.14 -5.18 -1.60
C VAL A 35 -10.03 -4.25 -2.08
N GLU A 36 -9.21 -4.65 -3.04
CA GLU A 36 -8.17 -3.80 -3.61
C GLU A 36 -8.75 -2.53 -4.21
N ILE A 37 -7.99 -1.44 -4.11
CA ILE A 37 -8.42 -0.17 -4.68
C ILE A 37 -8.32 -0.19 -6.20
N PRO A 38 -9.14 0.61 -6.91
CA PRO A 38 -9.08 0.67 -8.37
C PRO A 38 -7.69 1.11 -8.88
N ALA A 39 -7.32 0.61 -10.06
CA ALA A 39 -6.09 0.99 -10.73
C ALA A 39 -6.22 2.40 -11.32
N LEU A 40 -5.90 3.41 -10.54
CA LEU A 40 -5.98 4.82 -10.87
C LEU A 40 -4.71 5.52 -10.38
N CYS A 41 -4.58 6.80 -10.72
CA CYS A 41 -3.56 7.65 -10.13
C CYS A 41 -4.11 8.31 -8.87
N TYR A 42 -3.32 8.29 -7.80
CA TYR A 42 -3.70 8.85 -6.51
C TYR A 42 -2.60 9.75 -5.96
N HIS A 43 -3.00 10.77 -5.22
CA HIS A 43 -2.06 11.48 -4.37
C HIS A 43 -1.77 10.67 -3.12
N VAL A 44 -0.50 10.59 -2.75
CA VAL A 44 -0.05 9.92 -1.53
C VAL A 44 0.72 10.91 -0.68
N CYS A 45 0.36 11.03 0.58
CA CYS A 45 1.10 11.84 1.55
C CYS A 45 1.22 11.06 2.86
N VAL A 46 1.89 11.64 3.85
CA VAL A 46 2.06 11.00 5.16
C VAL A 46 1.24 11.75 6.19
N THR A 47 0.41 11.02 6.92
CA THR A 47 -0.36 11.57 8.03
C THR A 47 -0.33 10.60 9.21
N GLN A 48 -0.72 11.10 10.39
CA GLN A 48 -0.86 10.25 11.57
C GLN A 48 -2.03 9.29 11.38
N SER A 49 -1.77 8.00 11.52
CA SER A 49 -2.82 6.99 11.48
C SER A 49 -3.48 6.85 12.84
N PRO A 50 -4.80 7.08 12.96
CA PRO A 50 -5.50 6.84 14.22
C PRO A 50 -5.44 5.38 14.66
N ARG A 51 -5.53 4.46 13.70
CA ARG A 51 -5.53 3.01 13.97
C ARG A 51 -4.18 2.50 14.41
N PHE A 52 -3.12 2.86 13.66
CA PHE A 52 -1.78 2.34 13.92
C PHE A 52 -0.97 3.23 14.85
N LYS A 53 -1.47 4.44 15.14
CA LYS A 53 -0.87 5.39 16.08
C LYS A 53 0.56 5.76 15.71
N ARG A 54 0.81 5.92 14.41
CA ARG A 54 2.09 6.38 13.86
C ARG A 54 1.89 7.00 12.50
N LEU A 55 2.90 7.70 12.02
CA LEU A 55 2.90 8.27 10.67
C LEU A 55 2.96 7.16 9.62
N LEU A 56 2.06 7.20 8.66
CA LEU A 56 1.97 6.24 7.57
C LEU A 56 1.54 6.94 6.29
N PRO A 57 1.98 6.42 5.12
CA PRO A 57 1.44 6.89 3.85
C PRO A 57 -0.07 6.69 3.79
N ILE A 58 -0.78 7.70 3.29
CA ILE A 58 -2.21 7.62 3.03
C ILE A 58 -2.46 7.88 1.55
N VAL A 59 -3.29 7.03 0.95
CA VAL A 59 -3.73 7.17 -0.44
C VAL A 59 -5.02 7.98 -0.44
N GLN A 60 -4.99 9.17 -1.06
CA GLN A 60 -6.08 10.12 -0.99
C GLN A 60 -7.10 9.92 -2.10
N ASN A 61 -8.36 10.27 -1.80
CA ASN A 61 -9.45 10.30 -2.78
C ASN A 61 -9.70 8.95 -3.47
N VAL A 62 -9.56 7.86 -2.73
CA VAL A 62 -9.97 6.55 -3.23
C VAL A 62 -11.50 6.54 -3.33
N PRO A 63 -12.08 6.16 -4.49
CA PRO A 63 -13.54 6.16 -4.66
C PRO A 63 -14.23 5.36 -3.56
N GLN A 64 -15.20 6.00 -2.88
CA GLN A 64 -16.06 5.40 -1.86
C GLN A 64 -15.33 4.84 -0.65
N ARG A 65 -14.08 5.24 -0.42
CA ARG A 65 -13.27 4.77 0.71
C ARG A 65 -12.47 5.90 1.32
N SER A 66 -12.13 5.72 2.60
CA SER A 66 -11.22 6.60 3.32
C SER A 66 -10.27 5.74 4.16
N GLY A 67 -9.16 6.34 4.60
CA GLY A 67 -8.21 5.65 5.46
C GLY A 67 -7.40 4.56 4.77
N ILE A 68 -7.30 4.58 3.44
CA ILE A 68 -6.49 3.63 2.70
C ILE A 68 -5.02 4.01 2.86
N ARG A 69 -4.23 3.10 3.40
CA ARG A 69 -2.83 3.34 3.72
C ARG A 69 -1.92 2.28 3.13
N ILE A 70 -0.63 2.55 3.17
CA ILE A 70 0.41 1.58 2.86
C ILE A 70 1.08 1.25 4.19
N HIS A 71 0.95 0.00 4.63
CA HIS A 71 1.49 -0.42 5.92
C HIS A 71 1.96 -1.88 5.86
N ARG A 72 2.68 -2.33 6.89
CA ARG A 72 3.17 -3.70 6.92
C ARG A 72 2.02 -4.71 7.10
N GLY A 73 2.20 -5.89 6.53
CA GLY A 73 1.31 -7.01 6.72
C GLY A 73 1.85 -8.24 6.00
N SER A 74 1.51 -9.42 6.49
CA SER A 74 2.03 -10.69 5.96
C SER A 74 0.95 -11.61 5.41
N LYS A 75 -0.31 -11.25 5.56
CA LYS A 75 -1.46 -12.04 5.10
C LYS A 75 -2.46 -11.14 4.39
N PRO A 76 -3.18 -11.63 3.37
CA PRO A 76 -4.23 -10.85 2.73
C PRO A 76 -5.27 -10.31 3.71
N GLU A 77 -5.56 -11.07 4.77
CA GLU A 77 -6.55 -10.69 5.79
C GLU A 77 -6.14 -9.43 6.57
N HIS A 78 -4.86 -9.05 6.52
CA HIS A 78 -4.41 -7.78 7.12
C HIS A 78 -4.81 -6.55 6.29
N SER A 79 -5.38 -6.75 5.12
CA SER A 79 -5.82 -5.68 4.24
C SER A 79 -7.34 -5.62 4.13
N SER A 80 -7.88 -4.42 4.31
CA SER A 80 -9.27 -4.08 3.95
C SER A 80 -9.27 -3.07 2.79
N GLY A 81 -8.26 -3.14 1.94
CA GLY A 81 -8.01 -2.22 0.83
C GLY A 81 -6.63 -1.59 0.85
N CYS A 82 -5.96 -1.62 2.00
CA CYS A 82 -4.60 -1.10 2.14
C CYS A 82 -3.60 -1.94 1.35
N VAL A 83 -2.54 -1.29 0.88
CA VAL A 83 -1.40 -1.98 0.26
C VAL A 83 -0.44 -2.40 1.35
N LEU A 84 -0.13 -3.69 1.41
CA LEU A 84 0.75 -4.24 2.43
C LEU A 84 2.18 -4.32 1.92
N VAL A 85 3.12 -3.90 2.76
CA VAL A 85 4.57 -4.07 2.53
C VAL A 85 5.11 -5.13 3.50
N PRO A 86 6.32 -5.71 3.23
CA PRO A 86 6.74 -6.93 3.93
C PRO A 86 6.95 -6.76 5.43
N ASP A 87 7.48 -5.63 5.87
CA ASP A 87 7.90 -5.46 7.25
C ASP A 87 7.92 -4.00 7.67
N ARG A 88 8.16 -3.78 8.96
CA ARG A 88 8.18 -2.44 9.56
C ARG A 88 9.33 -1.59 9.06
N VAL A 89 10.48 -2.18 8.79
CA VAL A 89 11.65 -1.44 8.27
C VAL A 89 11.33 -0.86 6.90
N THR A 90 10.74 -1.65 6.02
CA THR A 90 10.31 -1.21 4.69
C THR A 90 9.23 -0.14 4.78
N GLU A 91 8.26 -0.33 5.67
CA GLU A 91 7.21 0.65 5.93
C GLU A 91 7.80 1.98 6.40
N ASP A 92 8.72 1.96 7.34
CA ASP A 92 9.36 3.17 7.85
C ASP A 92 10.17 3.89 6.77
N LYS A 93 10.89 3.14 5.94
CA LYS A 93 11.64 3.72 4.81
C LYS A 93 10.70 4.42 3.83
N LEU A 94 9.59 3.78 3.48
CA LEU A 94 8.62 4.39 2.56
C LEU A 94 8.02 5.66 3.16
N THR A 95 7.66 5.63 4.43
CA THR A 95 7.12 6.79 5.14
C THR A 95 8.11 7.96 5.14
N GLN A 96 9.40 7.67 5.32
CA GLN A 96 10.43 8.71 5.35
C GLN A 96 10.69 9.34 4.00
N ILE A 97 10.59 8.61 2.91
CA ILE A 97 10.88 9.14 1.57
C ILE A 97 9.68 9.82 0.92
N ILE A 98 8.48 9.58 1.39
CA ILE A 98 7.29 10.32 0.97
C ILE A 98 7.19 11.61 1.78
#